data_b1c4479c63a374b6445a422080182f2c
#
_entry.id   b1c4479c63a374b6445a422080182f2c
#
_cell.length_a   1.000
_cell.length_b   1.000
_cell.length_c   1.000
_cell.angle_alpha   90.00
_cell.angle_beta   90.00
_cell.angle_gamma   90.00
#
_symmetry.space_group_name_H-M   'P 1'
#
loop_
_entity.id
_entity.type
_entity.pdbx_description
1 polymer ?
#
loop_
_entity_poly.entity_id
_entity_poly.type
_entity_poly.pdbx_seq_one_letter_code
_entity_poly.pdbx_strand_id
1 'polypeptide(L)'
;MNILLVEDETRVADFIRRVLAAEGWSVDHAPDGEEASEHAATSSYDVILLDLMLPGIQGQDVCRKLRARKSKTPVLMLTALNSPKEKVEGLTIGADDYLAKPFDFDELVARVEALHRRANGYATDVNETLISNGAISFDRTSLQVAVEGVEISLSKKERDLLLLFLTNAGRVLSRERILNAVWGLNADPLTNVVDVYVGRLRRKMGPEGKRIVTLRHVGYRMT
;
A
#
# COMPACT_ATOMS: atom_id res chain seq x y z
N MET A 1 11.98 -1.22 0.39
CA MET A 1 11.80 0.24 0.41
C MET A 1 12.51 0.82 1.63
N ASN A 2 13.08 2.02 1.47
CA ASN A 2 13.65 2.81 2.55
C ASN A 2 12.67 3.93 2.90
N ILE A 3 12.21 3.97 4.13
CA ILE A 3 11.19 4.92 4.60
C ILE A 3 11.79 5.80 5.67
N LEU A 4 11.54 7.11 5.60
CA LEU A 4 11.77 8.02 6.71
C LEU A 4 10.46 8.23 7.44
N LEU A 5 10.40 7.88 8.71
CA LEU A 5 9.28 8.13 9.60
C LEU A 5 9.61 9.32 10.50
N VAL A 6 8.80 10.37 10.43
CA VAL A 6 8.91 11.57 11.28
C VAL A 6 7.72 11.61 12.23
N GLU A 7 7.95 11.30 13.49
CA GLU A 7 6.93 11.15 14.54
C GLU A 7 7.56 11.38 15.90
N ASP A 8 7.03 12.28 16.69
CA ASP A 8 7.59 12.63 18.03
C ASP A 8 7.14 11.66 19.13
N GLU A 9 5.99 11.02 18.96
CA GLU A 9 5.50 10.05 19.93
C GLU A 9 6.18 8.69 19.73
N THR A 10 7.18 8.39 20.57
CA THR A 10 8.00 7.17 20.47
C THR A 10 7.17 5.88 20.40
N ARG A 11 6.04 5.79 21.11
CA ARG A 11 5.17 4.60 21.09
C ARG A 11 4.52 4.41 19.72
N VAL A 12 4.08 5.50 19.11
CA VAL A 12 3.48 5.48 17.75
C VAL A 12 4.54 5.14 16.73
N ALA A 13 5.71 5.79 16.82
CA ALA A 13 6.85 5.52 15.96
C ALA A 13 7.29 4.05 16.01
N ASP A 14 7.46 3.48 17.19
CA ASP A 14 7.87 2.08 17.37
C ASP A 14 6.83 1.11 16.83
N PHE A 15 5.55 1.46 16.93
CA PHE A 15 4.50 0.62 16.39
C PHE A 15 4.47 0.66 14.85
N ILE A 16 4.52 1.86 14.25
CA ILE A 16 4.61 2.02 12.80
C ILE A 16 5.85 1.30 12.25
N ARG A 17 7.02 1.48 12.88
CA ARG A 17 8.26 0.81 12.47
C ARG A 17 8.13 -0.70 12.44
N ARG A 18 7.51 -1.31 13.46
CA ARG A 18 7.27 -2.76 13.51
C ARG A 18 6.37 -3.24 12.39
N VAL A 19 5.29 -2.52 12.09
CA VAL A 19 4.38 -2.87 10.99
C VAL A 19 5.11 -2.80 9.65
N LEU A 20 5.83 -1.72 9.38
CA LEU A 20 6.54 -1.54 8.12
C LEU A 20 7.73 -2.51 7.97
N ALA A 21 8.42 -2.84 9.08
CA ALA A 21 9.47 -3.86 9.08
C ALA A 21 8.91 -5.26 8.79
N ALA A 22 7.68 -5.58 9.21
CA ALA A 22 7.01 -6.84 8.86
C ALA A 22 6.73 -6.97 7.36
N GLU A 23 6.58 -5.83 6.64
CA GLU A 23 6.51 -5.78 5.18
C GLU A 23 7.90 -5.88 4.50
N GLY A 24 8.99 -6.03 5.28
CA GLY A 24 10.36 -6.11 4.78
C GLY A 24 10.96 -4.75 4.40
N TRP A 25 10.44 -3.64 4.93
CA TRP A 25 10.93 -2.30 4.64
C TRP A 25 11.89 -1.80 5.72
N SER A 26 12.90 -1.04 5.29
CA SER A 26 13.82 -0.35 6.20
C SER A 26 13.18 0.98 6.61
N VAL A 27 13.22 1.30 7.91
CA VAL A 27 12.60 2.51 8.45
C VAL A 27 13.58 3.24 9.35
N ASP A 28 14.01 4.42 8.90
CA ASP A 28 14.72 5.38 9.74
C ASP A 28 13.69 6.27 10.46
N HIS A 29 13.98 6.66 11.68
CA HIS A 29 13.08 7.45 12.52
C HIS A 29 13.73 8.78 12.89
N ALA A 30 12.99 9.85 12.71
CA ALA A 30 13.32 11.18 13.19
C ALA A 30 12.22 11.66 14.15
N PRO A 31 12.53 12.08 15.39
CA PRO A 31 11.56 12.52 16.38
C PRO A 31 11.06 13.96 16.15
N ASP A 32 11.72 14.71 15.27
CA ASP A 32 11.38 16.10 14.98
C ASP A 32 11.71 16.51 13.54
N GLY A 33 11.35 17.75 13.20
CA GLY A 33 11.53 18.29 11.86
C GLY A 33 12.97 18.69 11.50
N GLU A 34 13.85 18.89 12.50
CA GLU A 34 15.26 19.19 12.27
C GLU A 34 16.00 17.93 11.87
N GLU A 35 15.88 16.87 12.66
CA GLU A 35 16.46 15.57 12.37
C GLU A 35 15.90 14.98 11.04
N ALA A 36 14.60 15.16 10.80
CA ALA A 36 14.00 14.78 9.50
C ALA A 36 14.66 15.50 8.33
N SER A 37 14.98 16.79 8.48
CA SER A 37 15.64 17.58 7.44
C SER A 37 17.09 17.16 7.19
N GLU A 38 17.80 16.72 8.23
CA GLU A 38 19.16 16.17 8.15
C GLU A 38 19.16 14.81 7.46
N HIS A 39 18.27 13.89 7.89
CA HIS A 39 18.09 12.59 7.27
C HIS A 39 17.79 12.71 5.78
N ALA A 40 16.85 13.57 5.42
CA ALA A 40 16.48 13.80 4.03
C ALA A 40 17.58 14.48 3.18
N ALA A 41 18.56 15.12 3.82
CA ALA A 41 19.71 15.73 3.13
C ALA A 41 20.86 14.72 2.89
N THR A 42 21.00 13.73 3.76
CA THR A 42 22.14 12.80 3.78
C THR A 42 21.80 11.43 3.20
N SER A 43 20.52 11.07 3.17
CA SER A 43 20.04 9.76 2.73
C SER A 43 18.93 9.87 1.69
N SER A 44 18.74 8.80 0.90
CA SER A 44 17.67 8.70 -0.08
C SER A 44 16.57 7.80 0.45
N TYR A 45 15.34 8.29 0.42
CA TYR A 45 14.15 7.57 0.85
C TYR A 45 13.17 7.39 -0.31
N ASP A 46 12.48 6.26 -0.29
CA ASP A 46 11.43 5.95 -1.26
C ASP A 46 10.10 6.64 -0.90
N VAL A 47 9.82 6.80 0.40
CA VAL A 47 8.64 7.50 0.93
C VAL A 47 9.00 8.14 2.27
N ILE A 48 8.43 9.30 2.56
CA ILE A 48 8.49 9.96 3.86
C ILE A 48 7.11 9.92 4.50
N LEU A 49 7.01 9.37 5.72
CA LEU A 49 5.83 9.46 6.59
C LEU A 49 6.05 10.63 7.54
N LEU A 50 5.18 11.61 7.55
CA LEU A 50 5.41 12.87 8.23
C LEU A 50 4.22 13.25 9.10
N ASP A 51 4.39 13.26 10.42
CA ASP A 51 3.39 13.85 11.30
C ASP A 51 3.33 15.37 11.09
N LEU A 52 2.14 15.90 11.11
CA LEU A 52 1.92 17.34 11.06
C LEU A 52 2.22 18.03 12.38
N MET A 53 1.97 17.35 13.49
CA MET A 53 2.07 17.93 14.85
C MET A 53 3.42 17.56 15.48
N LEU A 54 4.51 18.13 14.97
CA LEU A 54 5.84 17.93 15.50
C LEU A 54 6.24 19.07 16.46
N PRO A 55 7.09 18.80 17.46
CA PRO A 55 7.68 19.85 18.27
C PRO A 55 8.64 20.70 17.43
N GLY A 56 8.66 22.01 17.70
CA GLY A 56 9.57 22.95 17.01
C GLY A 56 9.10 23.24 15.57
N ILE A 57 9.68 22.57 14.58
CA ILE A 57 9.33 22.76 13.16
C ILE A 57 8.16 21.87 12.82
N GLN A 58 7.03 22.47 12.47
CA GLN A 58 5.83 21.73 12.10
C GLN A 58 6.05 20.91 10.81
N GLY A 59 5.35 19.77 10.69
CA GLY A 59 5.47 18.88 9.53
C GLY A 59 5.21 19.57 8.20
N GLN A 60 4.31 20.56 8.16
CA GLN A 60 4.08 21.37 6.97
C GLN A 60 5.33 22.12 6.50
N ASP A 61 6.11 22.68 7.44
CA ASP A 61 7.33 23.42 7.13
C ASP A 61 8.46 22.47 6.69
N VAL A 62 8.52 21.26 7.27
CA VAL A 62 9.42 20.20 6.79
C VAL A 62 9.10 19.87 5.32
N CYS A 63 7.83 19.66 4.99
CA CYS A 63 7.41 19.38 3.62
C CYS A 63 7.79 20.54 2.66
N ARG A 64 7.53 21.81 3.05
CA ARG A 64 7.94 22.98 2.26
C ARG A 64 9.45 23.02 2.01
N LYS A 65 10.27 22.74 3.06
CA LYS A 65 11.73 22.67 2.93
C LYS A 65 12.18 21.57 1.96
N LEU A 66 11.55 20.40 2.02
CA LEU A 66 11.83 19.29 1.09
C LEU A 66 11.54 19.73 -0.36
N ARG A 67 10.39 20.34 -0.61
CA ARG A 67 10.01 20.82 -1.96
C ARG A 67 10.88 21.98 -2.44
N ALA A 68 11.29 22.90 -1.57
CA ALA A 68 12.24 23.97 -1.90
C ALA A 68 13.60 23.40 -2.34
N ARG A 69 14.02 22.27 -1.80
CA ARG A 69 15.24 21.53 -2.22
C ARG A 69 15.01 20.67 -3.48
N LYS A 70 13.84 20.78 -4.13
CA LYS A 70 13.44 20.00 -5.31
C LYS A 70 13.40 18.48 -5.06
N SER A 71 13.24 18.06 -3.81
CA SER A 71 13.02 16.65 -3.50
C SER A 71 11.73 16.16 -4.15
N LYS A 72 11.82 15.05 -4.87
CA LYS A 72 10.68 14.34 -5.48
C LYS A 72 10.20 13.17 -4.63
N THR A 73 10.83 12.95 -3.47
CA THR A 73 10.42 11.87 -2.56
C THR A 73 8.96 12.06 -2.15
N PRO A 74 8.09 11.07 -2.34
CA PRO A 74 6.70 11.15 -1.93
C PRO A 74 6.57 11.35 -0.43
N VAL A 75 5.64 12.22 -0.04
CA VAL A 75 5.34 12.52 1.36
C VAL A 75 3.89 12.12 1.67
N LEU A 76 3.71 11.18 2.60
CA LEU A 76 2.43 10.87 3.22
C LEU A 76 2.35 11.61 4.56
N MET A 77 1.42 12.54 4.66
CA MET A 77 1.20 13.24 5.92
C MET A 77 0.28 12.42 6.83
N LEU A 78 0.71 12.25 8.09
CA LEU A 78 -0.10 11.70 9.17
C LEU A 78 -0.72 12.86 9.94
N THR A 79 -2.04 12.87 10.13
CA THR A 79 -2.70 14.03 10.71
C THR A 79 -3.85 13.64 11.64
N ALA A 80 -3.98 14.34 12.77
CA ALA A 80 -5.16 14.28 13.61
C ALA A 80 -6.31 15.17 13.08
N LEU A 81 -6.05 15.93 12.01
CA LEU A 81 -6.97 16.94 11.47
C LEU A 81 -7.98 16.29 10.52
N ASN A 82 -9.26 16.40 10.85
CA ASN A 82 -10.36 15.77 10.10
C ASN A 82 -11.14 16.75 9.22
N SER A 83 -10.81 18.06 9.21
CA SER A 83 -11.58 19.02 8.43
C SER A 83 -11.21 19.01 6.94
N PRO A 84 -12.20 19.13 6.03
CA PRO A 84 -11.94 19.23 4.59
C PRO A 84 -11.03 20.41 4.20
N LYS A 85 -11.07 21.50 4.98
CA LYS A 85 -10.29 22.72 4.75
C LYS A 85 -8.80 22.50 4.97
N GLU A 86 -8.45 21.77 6.01
CA GLU A 86 -7.06 21.44 6.36
C GLU A 86 -6.44 20.43 5.37
N LYS A 87 -7.25 19.51 4.85
CA LYS A 87 -6.82 18.59 3.77
C LYS A 87 -6.49 19.33 2.48
N VAL A 88 -7.27 20.38 2.14
CA VAL A 88 -7.02 21.22 0.94
C VAL A 88 -5.78 22.08 1.13
N GLU A 89 -5.58 22.68 2.31
CA GLU A 89 -4.38 23.47 2.62
C GLU A 89 -3.12 22.62 2.55
N GLY A 90 -3.18 21.40 3.06
CA GLY A 90 -2.05 20.49 3.04
C GLY A 90 -1.64 20.03 1.63
N LEU A 91 -2.59 19.76 0.73
CA LEU A 91 -2.27 19.41 -0.68
C LEU A 91 -1.57 20.56 -1.40
N THR A 92 -1.88 21.81 -1.04
CA THR A 92 -1.21 23.02 -1.59
C THR A 92 0.26 23.13 -1.13
N ILE A 93 0.65 22.47 -0.06
CA ILE A 93 2.01 22.50 0.52
C ILE A 93 2.97 21.54 -0.18
N GLY A 94 2.45 20.62 -1.00
CA GLY A 94 3.26 19.68 -1.77
C GLY A 94 3.36 18.28 -1.17
N ALA A 95 2.45 17.91 -0.26
CA ALA A 95 2.26 16.52 0.12
C ALA A 95 1.59 15.73 -1.02
N ASP A 96 1.90 14.45 -1.11
CA ASP A 96 1.38 13.57 -2.17
C ASP A 96 0.14 12.79 -1.72
N ASP A 97 -0.05 12.59 -0.41
CA ASP A 97 -1.25 11.97 0.18
C ASP A 97 -1.35 12.30 1.68
N TYR A 98 -2.52 12.00 2.28
CA TYR A 98 -2.85 12.22 3.69
C TYR A 98 -3.49 10.98 4.30
N LEU A 99 -3.17 10.72 5.58
CA LEU A 99 -3.79 9.68 6.37
C LEU A 99 -4.19 10.24 7.74
N ALA A 100 -5.49 10.19 8.04
CA ALA A 100 -6.01 10.72 9.30
C ALA A 100 -5.75 9.75 10.46
N LYS A 101 -5.27 10.27 11.60
CA LYS A 101 -5.18 9.53 12.87
C LYS A 101 -6.55 9.53 13.58
N PRO A 102 -7.01 8.42 14.17
CA PRO A 102 -6.41 7.08 14.12
C PRO A 102 -6.63 6.39 12.76
N PHE A 103 -5.64 5.67 12.28
CA PHE A 103 -5.68 4.99 11.00
C PHE A 103 -5.52 3.47 11.15
N ASP A 104 -6.03 2.76 10.16
CA ASP A 104 -5.79 1.34 9.98
C ASP A 104 -4.40 1.13 9.35
N PHE A 105 -3.66 0.12 9.84
CA PHE A 105 -2.30 -0.13 9.35
C PHE A 105 -2.26 -0.73 7.96
N ASP A 106 -3.28 -1.48 7.57
CA ASP A 106 -3.40 -1.97 6.18
C ASP A 106 -3.64 -0.78 5.23
N GLU A 107 -4.35 0.28 5.69
CA GLU A 107 -4.50 1.53 4.94
C GLU A 107 -3.15 2.26 4.81
N LEU A 108 -2.38 2.37 5.91
CA LEU A 108 -1.05 2.98 5.88
C LEU A 108 -0.15 2.27 4.87
N VAL A 109 -0.04 0.94 4.96
CA VAL A 109 0.77 0.11 4.06
C VAL A 109 0.33 0.30 2.60
N ALA A 110 -0.97 0.24 2.32
CA ALA A 110 -1.51 0.42 0.97
C ALA A 110 -1.19 1.79 0.37
N ARG A 111 -1.26 2.86 1.19
CA ARG A 111 -0.93 4.24 0.76
C ARG A 111 0.56 4.41 0.49
N VAL A 112 1.42 3.88 1.36
CA VAL A 112 2.88 3.88 1.16
C VAL A 112 3.26 3.19 -0.14
N GLU A 113 2.71 2.00 -0.40
CA GLU A 113 2.92 1.27 -1.64
C GLU A 113 2.44 2.05 -2.88
N ALA A 114 1.29 2.70 -2.78
CA ALA A 114 0.74 3.50 -3.87
C ALA A 114 1.63 4.71 -4.20
N LEU A 115 2.15 5.39 -3.17
CA LEU A 115 3.07 6.51 -3.33
C LEU A 115 4.39 6.08 -3.95
N HIS A 116 5.01 5.03 -3.42
CA HIS A 116 6.26 4.47 -3.95
C HIS A 116 6.11 4.06 -5.43
N ARG A 117 5.01 3.40 -5.78
CA ARG A 117 4.70 3.00 -7.15
C ARG A 117 4.61 4.20 -8.11
N ARG A 118 3.90 5.27 -7.69
CA ARG A 118 3.78 6.51 -8.50
C ARG A 118 5.14 7.19 -8.72
N ALA A 119 5.99 7.25 -7.68
CA ALA A 119 7.28 7.94 -7.74
C ALA A 119 8.29 7.23 -8.64
N ASN A 120 8.25 5.89 -8.68
CA ASN A 120 9.20 5.09 -9.46
C ASN A 120 8.80 4.91 -10.94
N GLY A 121 7.84 5.71 -11.43
CA GLY A 121 7.38 5.57 -12.81
C GLY A 121 6.64 4.24 -13.08
N TYR A 122 6.40 3.44 -12.04
CA TYR A 122 5.35 2.43 -12.05
C TYR A 122 4.00 3.15 -11.84
N ALA A 123 3.82 4.29 -12.52
CA ALA A 123 2.51 4.66 -12.94
C ALA A 123 2.06 3.44 -13.77
N THR A 124 1.30 2.54 -13.17
CA THR A 124 0.28 1.92 -13.98
C THR A 124 -0.37 3.13 -14.63
N ASP A 125 -0.08 3.33 -15.91
CA ASP A 125 -0.84 4.26 -16.72
C ASP A 125 -2.27 4.14 -16.23
N VAL A 126 -2.88 5.26 -15.82
CA VAL A 126 -4.29 5.27 -15.46
C VAL A 126 -5.10 4.85 -16.69
N ASN A 127 -4.43 4.76 -17.84
CA ASN A 127 -4.88 4.20 -19.11
C ASN A 127 -4.59 2.69 -19.30
N GLU A 128 -3.75 2.03 -18.49
CA GLU A 128 -3.68 0.57 -18.54
C GLU A 128 -4.85 -0.01 -17.72
N THR A 129 -6.00 -0.02 -18.37
CA THR A 129 -7.19 -0.73 -17.89
C THR A 129 -6.92 -2.23 -17.75
N LEU A 130 -5.91 -2.75 -18.45
CA LEU A 130 -5.57 -4.16 -18.53
C LEU A 130 -4.37 -4.51 -17.66
N ILE A 131 -4.57 -5.32 -16.62
CA ILE A 131 -3.50 -5.94 -15.84
C ILE A 131 -3.25 -7.34 -16.38
N SER A 132 -1.99 -7.68 -16.64
CA SER A 132 -1.63 -9.01 -17.13
C SER A 132 -0.56 -9.67 -16.25
N ASN A 133 -0.68 -11.01 -16.09
CA ASN A 133 0.34 -11.85 -15.49
C ASN A 133 0.36 -13.20 -16.23
N GLY A 134 1.37 -13.42 -17.05
CA GLY A 134 1.42 -14.56 -17.95
C GLY A 134 0.25 -14.55 -18.92
N ALA A 135 -0.50 -15.64 -18.96
CA ALA A 135 -1.67 -15.77 -19.83
C ALA A 135 -2.97 -15.20 -19.22
N ILE A 136 -2.91 -14.64 -18.02
CA ILE A 136 -4.06 -14.04 -17.33
C ILE A 136 -4.11 -12.54 -17.64
N SER A 137 -5.27 -12.03 -18.05
CA SER A 137 -5.54 -10.62 -18.24
C SER A 137 -6.81 -10.20 -17.50
N PHE A 138 -6.79 -9.04 -16.89
CA PHE A 138 -7.89 -8.43 -16.13
C PHE A 138 -8.09 -7.00 -16.61
N ASP A 139 -9.22 -6.70 -17.22
CA ASP A 139 -9.61 -5.34 -17.56
C ASP A 139 -10.36 -4.69 -16.38
N ARG A 140 -9.77 -3.64 -15.84
CA ARG A 140 -10.32 -2.89 -14.67
C ARG A 140 -11.58 -2.11 -15.02
N THR A 141 -11.76 -1.72 -16.28
CA THR A 141 -12.90 -0.89 -16.69
C THR A 141 -14.12 -1.76 -16.98
N SER A 142 -13.94 -2.81 -17.77
CA SER A 142 -15.04 -3.75 -18.10
C SER A 142 -15.24 -4.82 -17.02
N LEU A 143 -14.28 -4.97 -16.09
CA LEU A 143 -14.20 -6.04 -15.10
C LEU A 143 -14.16 -7.45 -15.73
N GLN A 144 -13.74 -7.53 -16.98
CA GLN A 144 -13.58 -8.77 -17.71
C GLN A 144 -12.24 -9.43 -17.37
N VAL A 145 -12.26 -10.74 -17.27
CA VAL A 145 -11.08 -11.56 -17.02
C VAL A 145 -10.95 -12.58 -18.13
N ALA A 146 -9.76 -12.67 -18.73
CA ALA A 146 -9.47 -13.70 -19.69
C ALA A 146 -8.23 -14.52 -19.29
N VAL A 147 -8.22 -15.79 -19.62
CA VAL A 147 -7.09 -16.72 -19.46
C VAL A 147 -6.79 -17.31 -20.81
N GLU A 148 -5.54 -17.19 -21.28
CA GLU A 148 -5.15 -17.59 -22.64
C GLU A 148 -6.04 -16.97 -23.75
N GLY A 149 -6.50 -15.72 -23.49
CA GLY A 149 -7.40 -14.99 -24.41
C GLY A 149 -8.86 -15.43 -24.34
N VAL A 150 -9.23 -16.42 -23.54
CA VAL A 150 -10.61 -16.89 -23.36
C VAL A 150 -11.21 -16.23 -22.12
N GLU A 151 -12.33 -15.55 -22.27
CA GLU A 151 -13.04 -14.92 -21.16
C GLU A 151 -13.56 -15.96 -20.17
N ILE A 152 -13.32 -15.72 -18.87
CA ILE A 152 -13.81 -16.56 -17.77
C ILE A 152 -14.77 -15.77 -16.88
N SER A 153 -15.87 -16.41 -16.48
CA SER A 153 -16.85 -15.80 -15.58
C SER A 153 -16.44 -15.95 -14.11
N LEU A 154 -16.19 -14.80 -13.45
CA LEU A 154 -15.89 -14.73 -12.04
C LEU A 154 -16.98 -13.96 -11.28
N SER A 155 -17.33 -14.41 -10.09
CA SER A 155 -18.12 -13.63 -9.15
C SER A 155 -17.36 -12.39 -8.68
N LYS A 156 -18.05 -11.42 -8.07
CA LYS A 156 -17.41 -10.21 -7.53
C LYS A 156 -16.23 -10.56 -6.61
N LYS A 157 -16.44 -11.45 -5.64
CA LYS A 157 -15.39 -11.86 -4.69
C LYS A 157 -14.21 -12.60 -5.33
N GLU A 158 -14.47 -13.39 -6.38
CA GLU A 158 -13.40 -14.04 -7.15
C GLU A 158 -12.60 -13.02 -7.96
N ARG A 159 -13.26 -12.00 -8.53
CA ARG A 159 -12.57 -10.89 -9.22
C ARG A 159 -11.73 -10.06 -8.25
N ASP A 160 -12.29 -9.68 -7.10
CA ASP A 160 -11.58 -8.92 -6.08
C ASP A 160 -10.34 -9.68 -5.61
N LEU A 161 -10.48 -10.99 -5.39
CA LEU A 161 -9.38 -11.88 -5.01
C LEU A 161 -8.31 -11.99 -6.11
N LEU A 162 -8.72 -12.16 -7.37
CA LEU A 162 -7.78 -12.21 -8.50
C LEU A 162 -7.04 -10.89 -8.67
N LEU A 163 -7.75 -9.76 -8.58
CA LEU A 163 -7.15 -8.43 -8.65
C LEU A 163 -6.12 -8.22 -7.54
N LEU A 164 -6.44 -8.65 -6.31
CA LEU A 164 -5.52 -8.60 -5.19
C LEU A 164 -4.24 -9.40 -5.49
N PHE A 165 -4.34 -10.59 -6.06
CA PHE A 165 -3.19 -11.40 -6.45
C PHE A 165 -2.38 -10.78 -7.58
N LEU A 166 -3.04 -10.27 -8.63
CA LEU A 166 -2.38 -9.65 -9.78
C LEU A 166 -1.60 -8.40 -9.39
N THR A 167 -2.18 -7.56 -8.53
CA THR A 167 -1.54 -6.32 -8.04
C THR A 167 -0.41 -6.57 -7.03
N ASN A 168 -0.37 -7.77 -6.44
CA ASN A 168 0.67 -8.20 -5.49
C ASN A 168 1.45 -9.42 -6.01
N ALA A 169 1.60 -9.56 -7.33
CA ALA A 169 2.35 -10.68 -7.90
C ALA A 169 3.77 -10.75 -7.34
N GLY A 170 4.23 -11.96 -7.04
CA GLY A 170 5.53 -12.22 -6.41
C GLY A 170 5.54 -12.09 -4.88
N ARG A 171 4.56 -11.40 -4.27
CA ARG A 171 4.47 -11.21 -2.81
C ARG A 171 3.66 -12.29 -2.13
N VAL A 172 4.00 -12.56 -0.88
CA VAL A 172 3.25 -13.47 -0.02
C VAL A 172 2.13 -12.68 0.66
N LEU A 173 0.89 -13.15 0.51
CA LEU A 173 -0.28 -12.61 1.17
C LEU A 173 -0.74 -13.59 2.26
N SER A 174 -0.81 -13.15 3.50
CA SER A 174 -1.37 -13.94 4.59
C SER A 174 -2.88 -14.16 4.37
N ARG A 175 -3.44 -15.21 4.98
CA ARG A 175 -4.89 -15.48 4.93
C ARG A 175 -5.69 -14.32 5.51
N GLU A 176 -5.23 -13.77 6.60
CA GLU A 176 -5.83 -12.62 7.27
C GLU A 176 -5.83 -11.38 6.36
N ARG A 177 -4.70 -11.06 5.73
CA ARG A 177 -4.61 -9.95 4.77
C ARG A 177 -5.57 -10.14 3.59
N ILE A 178 -5.65 -11.35 3.03
CA ILE A 178 -6.60 -11.67 1.96
C ILE A 178 -8.06 -11.53 2.44
N LEU A 179 -8.36 -12.03 3.65
CA LEU A 179 -9.68 -11.96 4.24
C LEU A 179 -10.13 -10.50 4.41
N ASN A 180 -9.28 -9.68 5.01
CA ASN A 180 -9.57 -8.26 5.26
C ASN A 180 -9.72 -7.48 3.94
N ALA A 181 -8.83 -7.69 2.99
CA ALA A 181 -8.86 -6.97 1.71
C ALA A 181 -10.10 -7.29 0.85
N VAL A 182 -10.57 -8.55 0.87
CA VAL A 182 -11.66 -9.00 0.00
C VAL A 182 -13.01 -9.01 0.72
N TRP A 183 -13.06 -9.33 2.02
CA TRP A 183 -14.31 -9.46 2.80
C TRP A 183 -14.52 -8.36 3.82
N GLY A 184 -13.45 -7.61 4.19
CA GLY A 184 -13.50 -6.52 5.17
C GLY A 184 -13.12 -6.95 6.59
N LEU A 185 -12.83 -5.97 7.45
CA LEU A 185 -12.34 -6.16 8.82
C LEU A 185 -13.30 -6.92 9.77
N ASN A 186 -14.59 -7.03 9.43
CA ASN A 186 -15.58 -7.75 10.23
C ASN A 186 -15.74 -9.23 9.84
N ALA A 187 -14.89 -9.73 8.94
CA ALA A 187 -14.95 -11.13 8.55
C ALA A 187 -14.33 -12.02 9.66
N ASP A 188 -15.02 -13.10 10.00
CA ASP A 188 -14.54 -14.05 11.03
C ASP A 188 -13.23 -14.72 10.57
N PRO A 189 -12.10 -14.50 11.27
CA PRO A 189 -10.80 -15.06 10.90
C PRO A 189 -10.73 -16.60 11.03
N LEU A 190 -11.67 -17.22 11.72
CA LEU A 190 -11.74 -18.68 11.85
C LEU A 190 -12.36 -19.37 10.63
N THR A 191 -12.81 -18.60 9.64
CA THR A 191 -13.41 -19.17 8.43
C THR A 191 -12.36 -19.68 7.44
N ASN A 192 -12.67 -20.77 6.73
CA ASN A 192 -11.87 -21.26 5.61
C ASN A 192 -12.27 -20.60 4.28
N VAL A 193 -12.96 -19.46 4.33
CA VAL A 193 -13.52 -18.78 3.14
C VAL A 193 -12.44 -18.45 2.11
N VAL A 194 -11.27 -17.99 2.55
CA VAL A 194 -10.13 -17.68 1.67
C VAL A 194 -9.70 -18.94 0.90
N ASP A 195 -9.49 -20.05 1.60
CA ASP A 195 -9.05 -21.32 0.98
C ASP A 195 -10.08 -21.83 -0.04
N VAL A 196 -11.38 -21.71 0.29
CA VAL A 196 -12.47 -22.08 -0.61
C VAL A 196 -12.46 -21.24 -1.89
N TYR A 197 -12.33 -19.92 -1.74
CA TYR A 197 -12.34 -19.02 -2.92
C TYR A 197 -11.06 -19.13 -3.75
N VAL A 198 -9.91 -19.33 -3.13
CA VAL A 198 -8.66 -19.67 -3.85
C VAL A 198 -8.83 -20.97 -4.64
N GLY A 199 -9.43 -21.99 -4.04
CA GLY A 199 -9.73 -23.24 -4.73
C GLY A 199 -10.67 -23.08 -5.92
N ARG A 200 -11.72 -22.25 -5.77
CA ARG A 200 -12.65 -21.93 -6.88
C ARG A 200 -11.95 -21.16 -8.00
N LEU A 201 -11.18 -20.14 -7.63
CA LEU A 201 -10.44 -19.31 -8.58
C LEU A 201 -9.44 -20.15 -9.39
N ARG A 202 -8.63 -20.98 -8.73
CA ARG A 202 -7.71 -21.92 -9.41
C ARG A 202 -8.42 -22.82 -10.41
N ARG A 203 -9.58 -23.34 -10.07
CA ARG A 203 -10.35 -24.22 -10.93
C ARG A 203 -10.86 -23.48 -12.19
N LYS A 204 -11.35 -22.24 -12.01
CA LYS A 204 -11.83 -21.42 -13.13
C LYS A 204 -10.71 -20.95 -14.03
N MET A 205 -9.51 -20.72 -13.49
CA MET A 205 -8.32 -20.35 -14.26
C MET A 205 -7.65 -21.54 -14.99
N GLY A 206 -8.11 -22.76 -14.75
CA GLY A 206 -7.55 -23.95 -15.38
C GLY A 206 -6.05 -24.14 -15.09
N PRO A 207 -5.21 -24.38 -16.11
CA PRO A 207 -3.76 -24.57 -15.93
C PRO A 207 -3.06 -23.38 -15.23
N GLU A 208 -3.48 -22.15 -15.53
CA GLU A 208 -2.93 -20.92 -14.94
C GLU A 208 -3.26 -20.77 -13.45
N GLY A 209 -4.22 -21.49 -12.92
CA GLY A 209 -4.52 -21.54 -11.50
C GLY A 209 -3.34 -22.02 -10.65
N LYS A 210 -2.37 -22.73 -11.23
CA LYS A 210 -1.13 -23.16 -10.57
C LYS A 210 -0.23 -21.98 -10.18
N ARG A 211 -0.40 -20.81 -10.81
CA ARG A 211 0.33 -19.58 -10.46
C ARG A 211 0.02 -19.08 -9.07
N ILE A 212 -1.16 -19.39 -8.54
CA ILE A 212 -1.46 -19.10 -7.13
C ILE A 212 -0.88 -20.26 -6.31
N VAL A 213 0.29 -20.04 -5.70
CA VAL A 213 1.01 -21.03 -4.90
C VAL A 213 0.55 -20.95 -3.44
N THR A 214 0.30 -22.08 -2.80
CA THR A 214 0.03 -22.15 -1.36
C THR A 214 1.34 -22.26 -0.58
N LEU A 215 1.56 -21.36 0.35
CA LEU A 215 2.64 -21.46 1.34
C LEU A 215 2.04 -21.93 2.65
N ARG A 216 2.36 -23.18 3.02
CA ARG A 216 1.78 -23.82 4.22
C ARG A 216 2.02 -22.95 5.46
N HIS A 217 1.00 -22.77 6.27
CA HIS A 217 0.99 -21.97 7.50
C HIS A 217 1.25 -20.46 7.32
N VAL A 218 1.52 -19.98 6.10
CA VAL A 218 1.80 -18.56 5.81
C VAL A 218 0.64 -17.92 5.03
N GLY A 219 0.30 -18.46 3.86
CA GLY A 219 -0.72 -17.87 2.99
C GLY A 219 -0.58 -18.28 1.54
N TYR A 220 -0.69 -17.31 0.63
CA TYR A 220 -0.67 -17.53 -0.80
C TYR A 220 0.23 -16.53 -1.50
N ARG A 221 0.76 -16.91 -2.66
CA ARG A 221 1.56 -16.05 -3.53
C ARG A 221 1.21 -16.35 -4.99
N MET A 222 1.02 -15.32 -5.80
CA MET A 222 0.93 -15.43 -7.25
C MET A 222 2.34 -15.31 -7.86
N THR A 223 2.71 -16.23 -8.75
CA THR A 223 4.01 -16.27 -9.45
C THR A 223 3.88 -15.81 -10.87
#